data_5ebf4b67eafcdde2abf240ca1eaa959f
#
_entry.id   5ebf4b67eafcdde2abf240ca1eaa959f
#
_cell.length_a   1.000
_cell.length_b   1.000
_cell.length_c   1.000
_cell.angle_alpha   90.00
_cell.angle_beta   90.00
_cell.angle_gamma   90.00
#
_symmetry.space_group_name_H-M   'P 1'
#
loop_
_entity.id
_entity.type
_entity.pdbx_description
1 polymer ?
#
loop_
_entity_poly.entity_id
_entity_poly.type
_entity_poly.pdbx_seq_one_letter_code
_entity_poly.pdbx_strand_id
1 'polypeptide(L)'
;FKSLFINFLNEQKGNFTIEGIKERTAQIEITDNIAGVREEQAIYGNEITPISTMKYSSFLKELAKVLNINIKTLHGSFIDSDVDINKFLNIATVRIIKQKFENYLMFNAIDKFGIEYQKVSNEIHPTKFTDEKGNVLKEISASDVGVMYSENEVADNYLLDELFYDSELEKKNVEQNLKEVVVFSKIPKNSIKIPVAGGKSYSPDFAYVLNYEDKSKKLYFVVETKNTSEESLRNEEKQKIRHAEKFFGDTIKIKFRKQFSNKKIEDLIREIIVEK
;
A
#
# COMPACT_ATOMS: atom_id res chain seq x y z
N PHE A 1 -18.79 4.43 13.96
CA PHE A 1 -18.57 4.73 12.53
C PHE A 1 -19.27 6.01 12.10
N LYS A 2 -20.60 6.19 12.36
CA LYS A 2 -21.39 7.37 11.94
C LYS A 2 -20.71 8.68 12.36
N SER A 3 -20.33 8.83 13.63
CA SER A 3 -19.64 10.01 14.15
C SER A 3 -18.33 10.34 13.43
N LEU A 4 -17.55 9.31 13.11
CA LEU A 4 -16.29 9.47 12.39
C LEU A 4 -16.51 9.89 10.94
N PHE A 5 -17.58 9.41 10.31
CA PHE A 5 -17.93 9.85 8.96
C PHE A 5 -18.46 11.30 8.95
N ILE A 6 -19.19 11.71 9.97
CA ILE A 6 -19.60 13.12 10.18
C ILE A 6 -18.36 14.01 10.32
N ASN A 7 -17.39 13.61 11.14
CA ASN A 7 -16.13 14.34 11.29
C ASN A 7 -15.40 14.49 9.95
N PHE A 8 -15.30 13.40 9.17
CA PHE A 8 -14.76 13.46 7.83
C PHE A 8 -15.49 14.48 6.94
N LEU A 9 -16.82 14.44 6.92
CA LEU A 9 -17.62 15.38 6.12
C LEU A 9 -17.36 16.82 6.52
N ASN A 10 -17.33 17.11 7.81
CA ASN A 10 -17.09 18.45 8.34
C ASN A 10 -15.66 18.95 8.07
N GLU A 11 -14.66 18.09 8.22
CA GLU A 11 -13.27 18.40 7.88
C GLU A 11 -13.09 18.71 6.38
N GLN A 12 -13.91 18.08 5.51
CA GLN A 12 -13.88 18.26 4.06
C GLN A 12 -14.91 19.28 3.53
N LYS A 13 -15.63 19.97 4.42
CA LYS A 13 -16.61 21.02 4.07
C LYS A 13 -15.97 22.05 3.13
N GLY A 14 -16.58 22.27 1.98
CA GLY A 14 -16.05 23.17 0.94
C GLY A 14 -15.11 22.51 -0.09
N ASN A 15 -14.64 21.29 0.15
CA ASN A 15 -13.72 20.57 -0.76
C ASN A 15 -14.43 19.59 -1.69
N PHE A 16 -15.73 19.67 -1.83
CA PHE A 16 -16.53 18.84 -2.74
C PHE A 16 -16.84 19.54 -4.08
N THR A 17 -16.36 20.76 -4.27
CA THR A 17 -16.46 21.49 -5.54
C THR A 17 -15.57 20.85 -6.58
N ILE A 18 -16.11 20.68 -7.77
CA ILE A 18 -15.34 20.33 -8.96
C ILE A 18 -14.71 21.62 -9.43
N GLU A 19 -13.40 21.80 -9.21
CA GLU A 19 -12.64 22.71 -10.04
C GLU A 19 -12.72 22.15 -11.46
N GLY A 20 -13.15 22.98 -12.42
CA GLY A 20 -13.37 22.53 -13.79
C GLY A 20 -12.18 21.72 -14.30
N ILE A 21 -12.46 20.57 -14.89
CA ILE A 21 -11.45 19.71 -15.49
C ILE A 21 -10.81 20.54 -16.60
N LYS A 22 -9.58 20.98 -16.40
CA LYS A 22 -8.75 21.51 -17.47
C LYS A 22 -8.33 20.31 -18.31
N GLU A 23 -9.00 20.08 -19.42
CA GLU A 23 -8.50 19.14 -20.42
C GLU A 23 -7.16 19.67 -20.94
N ARG A 24 -6.10 18.93 -20.69
CA ARG A 24 -4.81 19.14 -21.32
C ARG A 24 -4.79 18.31 -22.60
N THR A 25 -4.92 18.92 -23.73
CA THR A 25 -4.63 18.30 -25.02
C THR A 25 -3.15 18.42 -25.30
N ALA A 26 -2.44 17.29 -25.37
CA ALA A 26 -1.07 17.24 -25.87
C ALA A 26 -1.12 16.90 -27.36
N GLN A 27 -0.58 17.73 -28.23
CA GLN A 27 -0.30 17.37 -29.61
C GLN A 27 1.11 16.78 -29.71
N ILE A 28 1.17 15.57 -30.29
CA ILE A 28 2.45 14.92 -30.60
C ILE A 28 2.79 15.26 -32.05
N GLU A 29 3.77 16.14 -32.26
CA GLU A 29 4.37 16.33 -33.58
C GLU A 29 5.52 15.34 -33.78
N ILE A 30 5.38 14.50 -34.80
CA ILE A 30 6.44 13.61 -35.24
C ILE A 30 7.09 14.25 -36.49
N THR A 31 8.23 14.85 -36.33
CA THR A 31 9.05 15.30 -37.43
C THR A 31 10.37 14.54 -37.41
N ASP A 32 10.66 13.86 -38.51
CA ASP A 32 11.94 13.21 -38.85
C ASP A 32 12.73 12.57 -37.67
N ASN A 33 12.14 11.48 -37.11
CA ASN A 33 12.74 10.63 -36.06
C ASN A 33 12.95 11.24 -34.66
N ILE A 34 12.40 12.41 -34.38
CA ILE A 34 12.38 12.97 -33.03
C ILE A 34 10.94 13.27 -32.61
N ALA A 35 10.44 12.57 -31.59
CA ALA A 35 9.14 12.87 -30.99
C ALA A 35 9.30 14.05 -30.03
N GLY A 36 8.76 15.21 -30.39
CA GLY A 36 8.66 16.37 -29.52
C GLY A 36 7.22 16.48 -28.99
N VAL A 37 7.06 16.65 -27.68
CA VAL A 37 5.78 16.97 -27.07
C VAL A 37 5.72 18.49 -26.90
N ARG A 38 4.84 19.17 -27.67
CA ARG A 38 4.51 20.58 -27.41
C ARG A 38 3.23 20.61 -26.57
N GLU A 39 3.29 21.14 -25.37
CA GLU A 39 2.11 21.56 -24.62
C GLU A 39 1.64 22.93 -25.17
N GLU A 40 0.58 22.95 -25.93
CA GLU A 40 -0.15 24.18 -26.16
C GLU A 40 -1.12 24.41 -25.00
N GLN A 41 -0.96 25.52 -24.30
CA GLN A 41 -1.99 26.03 -23.40
C GLN A 41 -3.16 26.52 -24.26
N ALA A 42 -4.09 25.65 -24.55
CA ALA A 42 -5.37 26.08 -25.13
C ALA A 42 -6.13 26.85 -24.05
N ILE A 43 -6.22 28.15 -24.23
CA ILE A 43 -7.18 29.00 -23.50
C ILE A 43 -8.55 28.68 -24.09
N TYR A 44 -9.18 27.63 -23.58
CA TYR A 44 -10.60 27.40 -23.88
C TYR A 44 -11.43 28.35 -23.03
N GLY A 45 -12.28 29.11 -23.71
CA GLY A 45 -13.31 29.91 -23.06
C GLY A 45 -14.14 29.09 -22.11
N ASN A 46 -14.68 29.73 -21.09
CA ASN A 46 -15.48 29.17 -20.00
C ASN A 46 -16.77 28.49 -20.47
N GLU A 47 -16.71 27.43 -21.25
CA GLU A 47 -17.82 26.50 -21.40
C GLU A 47 -17.78 25.55 -20.21
N ILE A 48 -18.47 25.95 -19.14
CA ILE A 48 -18.82 25.08 -18.03
C ILE A 48 -19.74 24.02 -18.62
N THR A 49 -19.24 22.84 -18.92
CA THR A 49 -20.09 21.70 -19.26
C THR A 49 -21.04 21.49 -18.09
N PRO A 50 -22.38 21.61 -18.30
CA PRO A 50 -23.32 21.50 -17.20
C PRO A 50 -23.20 20.10 -16.59
N ILE A 51 -22.76 20.04 -15.34
CA ILE A 51 -22.66 18.76 -14.60
C ILE A 51 -24.10 18.32 -14.37
N SER A 52 -24.45 17.15 -14.92
CA SER A 52 -25.81 16.63 -14.74
C SER A 52 -26.07 16.38 -13.25
N THR A 53 -27.05 17.08 -12.70
CA THR A 53 -27.49 16.86 -11.32
C THR A 53 -28.27 15.55 -11.22
N MET A 54 -28.19 14.91 -10.06
CA MET A 54 -28.90 13.67 -9.76
C MET A 54 -29.82 13.85 -8.55
N LYS A 55 -30.83 12.98 -8.43
CA LYS A 55 -31.70 12.97 -7.26
C LYS A 55 -30.89 12.54 -6.03
N TYR A 56 -31.17 13.12 -4.88
CA TYR A 56 -30.52 12.77 -3.60
C TYR A 56 -30.54 11.26 -3.29
N SER A 57 -31.67 10.60 -3.54
CA SER A 57 -31.79 9.15 -3.35
C SER A 57 -30.86 8.35 -4.28
N SER A 58 -30.65 8.81 -5.52
CA SER A 58 -29.72 8.20 -6.46
C SER A 58 -28.27 8.44 -6.03
N PHE A 59 -27.96 9.66 -5.59
CA PHE A 59 -26.67 10.02 -5.03
C PHE A 59 -26.29 9.11 -3.84
N LEU A 60 -27.20 8.93 -2.89
CA LEU A 60 -26.98 8.04 -1.74
C LEU A 60 -26.75 6.58 -2.14
N LYS A 61 -27.49 6.09 -3.14
CA LYS A 61 -27.31 4.72 -3.66
C LYS A 61 -25.93 4.51 -4.27
N GLU A 62 -25.50 5.46 -5.11
CA GLU A 62 -24.17 5.38 -5.73
C GLU A 62 -23.07 5.50 -4.67
N LEU A 63 -23.21 6.42 -3.72
CA LEU A 63 -22.24 6.59 -2.63
C LEU A 63 -22.18 5.34 -1.73
N ALA A 64 -23.33 4.74 -1.39
CA ALA A 64 -23.40 3.52 -0.61
C ALA A 64 -22.67 2.36 -1.30
N LYS A 65 -22.85 2.24 -2.62
CA LYS A 65 -22.18 1.22 -3.44
C LYS A 65 -20.66 1.38 -3.45
N VAL A 66 -20.15 2.60 -3.68
CA VAL A 66 -18.71 2.82 -3.82
C VAL A 66 -17.95 2.87 -2.49
N LEU A 67 -18.62 3.23 -1.39
CA LEU A 67 -18.04 3.25 -0.04
C LEU A 67 -18.30 1.98 0.76
N ASN A 68 -19.20 1.12 0.28
CA ASN A 68 -19.70 -0.05 1.02
C ASN A 68 -20.27 0.34 2.40
N ILE A 69 -21.05 1.42 2.45
CA ILE A 69 -21.66 1.95 3.68
C ILE A 69 -23.18 1.89 3.54
N ASN A 70 -23.87 1.52 4.61
CA ASN A 70 -25.33 1.48 4.60
C ASN A 70 -25.94 2.86 4.30
N ILE A 71 -26.95 2.90 3.43
CA ILE A 71 -27.65 4.13 3.01
C ILE A 71 -28.20 4.91 4.20
N LYS A 72 -28.76 4.25 5.23
CA LYS A 72 -29.29 4.91 6.42
C LYS A 72 -28.18 5.64 7.20
N THR A 73 -26.98 5.03 7.27
CA THR A 73 -25.83 5.65 7.92
C THR A 73 -25.37 6.88 7.14
N LEU A 74 -25.26 6.78 5.81
CA LEU A 74 -24.91 7.91 4.96
C LEU A 74 -25.92 9.06 5.09
N HIS A 75 -27.22 8.74 4.95
CA HIS A 75 -28.28 9.74 5.10
C HIS A 75 -28.23 10.45 6.46
N GLY A 76 -28.17 9.69 7.55
CA GLY A 76 -28.07 10.28 8.89
C GLY A 76 -26.78 11.08 9.09
N SER A 77 -25.67 10.70 8.44
CA SER A 77 -24.42 11.47 8.53
C SER A 77 -24.50 12.80 7.78
N PHE A 78 -25.14 12.84 6.61
CA PHE A 78 -25.34 14.10 5.90
C PHE A 78 -26.30 15.06 6.64
N ILE A 79 -27.35 14.52 7.28
CA ILE A 79 -28.27 15.35 8.09
C ILE A 79 -27.54 15.96 9.30
N ASP A 80 -26.70 15.18 9.97
CA ASP A 80 -26.03 15.59 11.20
C ASP A 80 -24.70 16.33 10.93
N SER A 81 -24.26 16.44 9.66
CA SER A 81 -23.07 17.19 9.27
C SER A 81 -23.39 18.63 8.89
N ASP A 82 -22.36 19.47 8.88
CA ASP A 82 -22.43 20.86 8.42
C ASP A 82 -22.42 21.01 6.89
N VAL A 83 -22.45 19.91 6.14
CA VAL A 83 -22.34 19.90 4.68
C VAL A 83 -23.72 19.98 4.03
N ASP A 84 -23.99 21.05 3.30
CA ASP A 84 -25.17 21.13 2.44
C ASP A 84 -24.96 20.34 1.16
N ILE A 85 -25.22 19.04 1.25
CA ILE A 85 -24.97 18.10 0.12
C ILE A 85 -25.83 18.41 -1.11
N ASN A 86 -26.97 19.14 -0.95
CA ASN A 86 -27.84 19.46 -2.07
C ASN A 86 -27.15 20.31 -3.13
N LYS A 87 -26.09 21.03 -2.78
CA LYS A 87 -25.26 21.80 -3.71
C LYS A 87 -24.34 20.94 -4.58
N PHE A 88 -24.19 19.66 -4.26
CA PHE A 88 -23.16 18.79 -4.83
C PHE A 88 -23.71 17.46 -5.38
N LEU A 89 -25.00 17.38 -5.68
CA LEU A 89 -25.67 16.16 -6.11
C LEU A 89 -25.31 15.80 -7.58
N ASN A 90 -24.15 15.21 -7.78
CA ASN A 90 -23.69 14.71 -9.08
C ASN A 90 -22.73 13.53 -8.93
N ILE A 91 -22.45 12.83 -10.03
CA ILE A 91 -21.58 11.63 -10.00
C ILE A 91 -20.12 11.97 -9.74
N ALA A 92 -19.65 13.15 -10.11
CA ALA A 92 -18.28 13.56 -9.83
C ALA A 92 -18.05 13.79 -8.34
N THR A 93 -19.03 14.36 -7.62
CA THR A 93 -18.99 14.48 -6.16
C THR A 93 -18.92 13.10 -5.48
N VAL A 94 -19.64 12.09 -5.98
CA VAL A 94 -19.52 10.71 -5.47
C VAL A 94 -18.08 10.21 -5.56
N ARG A 95 -17.40 10.46 -6.69
CA ARG A 95 -15.98 10.09 -6.88
C ARG A 95 -15.05 10.85 -5.95
N ILE A 96 -15.28 12.15 -5.80
CA ILE A 96 -14.48 13.00 -4.90
C ILE A 96 -14.62 12.53 -3.44
N ILE A 97 -15.84 12.30 -2.98
CA ILE A 97 -16.10 11.79 -1.62
C ILE A 97 -15.42 10.44 -1.43
N LYS A 98 -15.54 9.51 -2.40
CA LYS A 98 -14.85 8.22 -2.36
C LYS A 98 -13.35 8.40 -2.16
N GLN A 99 -12.69 9.14 -3.05
CA GLN A 99 -11.25 9.35 -3.01
C GLN A 99 -10.78 9.98 -1.69
N LYS A 100 -11.47 11.04 -1.24
CA LYS A 100 -11.14 11.72 0.00
C LYS A 100 -11.38 10.86 1.22
N PHE A 101 -12.45 10.06 1.23
CA PHE A 101 -12.74 9.15 2.33
C PHE A 101 -11.76 7.97 2.38
N GLU A 102 -11.37 7.41 1.25
CA GLU A 102 -10.32 6.39 1.19
C GLU A 102 -8.99 6.90 1.76
N ASN A 103 -8.61 8.14 1.42
CA ASN A 103 -7.45 8.79 2.01
C ASN A 103 -7.63 9.03 3.53
N TYR A 104 -8.79 9.52 3.94
CA TYR A 104 -9.10 9.73 5.35
C TYR A 104 -9.02 8.43 6.16
N LEU A 105 -9.57 7.34 5.63
CA LEU A 105 -9.47 6.01 6.24
C LEU A 105 -8.01 5.56 6.37
N MET A 106 -7.22 5.72 5.32
CA MET A 106 -5.81 5.32 5.36
C MET A 106 -5.05 5.99 6.52
N PHE A 107 -5.30 7.27 6.77
CA PHE A 107 -4.60 8.02 7.83
C PHE A 107 -5.18 7.84 9.23
N ASN A 108 -6.43 7.43 9.34
CA ASN A 108 -7.15 7.41 10.62
C ASN A 108 -7.62 6.00 11.04
N ALA A 109 -7.44 5.00 10.19
CA ALA A 109 -8.01 3.67 10.40
C ALA A 109 -7.55 3.02 11.71
N ILE A 110 -6.26 3.07 12.00
CA ILE A 110 -5.70 2.48 13.22
C ILE A 110 -6.13 3.28 14.45
N ASP A 111 -5.94 4.61 14.41
CA ASP A 111 -6.09 5.45 15.59
C ASP A 111 -7.55 5.79 15.92
N LYS A 112 -8.36 6.07 14.88
CA LYS A 112 -9.75 6.52 15.08
C LYS A 112 -10.79 5.43 14.85
N PHE A 113 -10.54 4.51 13.90
CA PHE A 113 -11.49 3.45 13.54
C PHE A 113 -11.21 2.12 14.25
N GLY A 114 -10.06 1.97 14.92
CA GLY A 114 -9.72 0.78 15.67
C GLY A 114 -9.76 -0.49 14.83
N ILE A 115 -9.24 -0.45 13.58
CA ILE A 115 -9.26 -1.62 12.70
C ILE A 115 -8.47 -2.77 13.31
N GLU A 116 -8.97 -3.98 13.08
CA GLU A 116 -8.34 -5.23 13.45
C GLU A 116 -8.19 -6.13 12.23
N TYR A 117 -7.18 -6.99 12.25
CA TYR A 117 -6.97 -8.02 11.25
C TYR A 117 -7.45 -9.37 11.80
N GLN A 118 -8.17 -10.12 10.97
CA GLN A 118 -8.62 -11.46 11.31
C GLN A 118 -8.16 -12.44 10.25
N LYS A 119 -7.72 -13.62 10.67
CA LYS A 119 -7.43 -14.71 9.75
C LYS A 119 -8.75 -15.30 9.25
N VAL A 120 -9.00 -15.18 7.95
CA VAL A 120 -10.30 -15.52 7.36
C VAL A 120 -10.45 -17.01 7.04
N SER A 121 -9.38 -17.70 6.62
CA SER A 121 -9.42 -19.11 6.30
C SER A 121 -8.11 -19.83 6.60
N ASN A 122 -8.16 -21.17 6.63
CA ASN A 122 -6.97 -22.02 6.66
C ASN A 122 -6.59 -22.53 5.26
N GLU A 123 -7.22 -22.01 4.21
CA GLU A 123 -6.90 -22.39 2.84
C GLU A 123 -5.52 -21.89 2.45
N ILE A 124 -4.82 -22.70 1.67
CA ILE A 124 -3.54 -22.33 1.09
C ILE A 124 -3.83 -21.36 -0.03
N HIS A 125 -3.35 -20.12 0.10
CA HIS A 125 -3.33 -19.19 -1.01
C HIS A 125 -2.08 -19.43 -1.84
N PRO A 126 -2.19 -19.58 -3.17
CA PRO A 126 -1.02 -19.67 -4.03
C PRO A 126 -0.17 -18.42 -3.85
N THR A 127 1.09 -18.66 -3.54
CA THR A 127 2.12 -17.62 -3.50
C THR A 127 2.92 -17.68 -4.80
N LYS A 128 3.84 -16.75 -5.00
CA LYS A 128 4.77 -16.87 -6.12
C LYS A 128 5.79 -18.00 -5.95
N PHE A 129 5.85 -18.62 -4.77
CA PHE A 129 6.66 -19.79 -4.46
C PHE A 129 5.93 -21.13 -4.65
N THR A 130 4.62 -21.11 -4.78
CA THR A 130 3.79 -22.31 -4.87
C THR A 130 2.76 -22.19 -5.99
N ASP A 131 2.39 -23.34 -6.56
CA ASP A 131 1.25 -23.46 -7.47
C ASP A 131 -0.09 -23.41 -6.69
N GLU A 132 -1.21 -23.49 -7.42
CA GLU A 132 -2.56 -23.50 -6.86
C GLU A 132 -2.85 -24.69 -5.92
N LYS A 133 -2.04 -25.76 -6.02
CA LYS A 133 -2.13 -26.96 -5.18
C LYS A 133 -1.21 -26.90 -3.95
N GLY A 134 -0.40 -25.84 -3.83
CA GLY A 134 0.57 -25.68 -2.75
C GLY A 134 1.92 -26.37 -3.01
N ASN A 135 2.17 -26.91 -4.22
CA ASN A 135 3.49 -27.46 -4.56
C ASN A 135 4.50 -26.35 -4.80
N VAL A 136 5.71 -26.55 -4.30
CA VAL A 136 6.80 -25.56 -4.49
C VAL A 136 7.18 -25.48 -5.96
N LEU A 137 7.24 -24.25 -6.47
CA LEU A 137 7.72 -23.97 -7.83
C LEU A 137 9.25 -24.12 -7.88
N LYS A 138 9.76 -24.64 -8.99
CA LYS A 138 11.20 -24.77 -9.23
C LYS A 138 11.82 -23.46 -9.72
N GLU A 139 11.03 -22.61 -10.33
CA GLU A 139 11.45 -21.34 -10.94
C GLU A 139 10.45 -20.24 -10.62
N ILE A 140 10.93 -19.03 -10.45
CA ILE A 140 10.14 -17.83 -10.20
C ILE A 140 10.54 -16.79 -11.26
N SER A 141 9.56 -16.03 -11.75
CA SER A 141 9.85 -14.95 -12.70
C SER A 141 10.73 -13.88 -12.06
N ALA A 142 11.82 -13.52 -12.71
CA ALA A 142 12.74 -12.46 -12.28
C ALA A 142 12.02 -11.13 -11.98
N SER A 143 11.06 -10.75 -12.82
CA SER A 143 10.25 -9.52 -12.64
C SER A 143 9.38 -9.53 -11.38
N ASP A 144 9.05 -10.70 -10.84
CA ASP A 144 8.36 -10.82 -9.57
C ASP A 144 9.29 -10.57 -8.38
N VAL A 145 10.59 -10.76 -8.53
CA VAL A 145 11.60 -10.56 -7.47
C VAL A 145 12.13 -9.13 -7.48
N GLY A 146 12.61 -8.63 -8.61
CA GLY A 146 13.16 -7.28 -8.71
C GLY A 146 13.22 -6.78 -10.14
N VAL A 147 13.47 -5.48 -10.32
CA VAL A 147 13.60 -4.85 -11.65
C VAL A 147 15.05 -4.67 -12.09
N MET A 148 16.00 -4.69 -11.16
CA MET A 148 17.43 -4.60 -11.42
C MET A 148 18.09 -5.98 -11.23
N TYR A 149 19.14 -6.24 -11.98
CA TYR A 149 19.93 -7.47 -11.93
C TYR A 149 21.38 -7.16 -11.64
N SER A 150 22.06 -8.06 -10.94
CA SER A 150 23.51 -8.03 -10.74
C SER A 150 24.10 -9.43 -10.92
N GLU A 151 25.28 -9.51 -11.53
CA GLU A 151 26.05 -10.75 -11.65
C GLU A 151 26.83 -11.11 -10.36
N ASN A 152 26.69 -10.28 -9.30
CA ASN A 152 27.33 -10.57 -8.02
C ASN A 152 26.75 -11.85 -7.42
N GLU A 153 27.59 -12.55 -6.66
CA GLU A 153 27.17 -13.73 -5.91
C GLU A 153 26.14 -13.35 -4.84
N VAL A 154 25.13 -14.18 -4.68
CA VAL A 154 24.16 -14.09 -3.59
C VAL A 154 24.71 -14.78 -2.34
N ALA A 155 24.18 -14.44 -1.18
CA ALA A 155 24.55 -15.12 0.07
C ALA A 155 24.18 -16.62 0.02
N ASP A 156 25.00 -17.48 0.64
CA ASP A 156 24.84 -18.95 0.63
C ASP A 156 23.49 -19.44 1.15
N ASN A 157 22.85 -18.65 2.02
CA ASN A 157 21.57 -18.94 2.63
C ASN A 157 20.41 -18.15 2.01
N TYR A 158 20.64 -17.49 0.89
CA TYR A 158 19.58 -16.89 0.08
C TYR A 158 18.81 -17.98 -0.69
N LEU A 159 17.51 -17.91 -0.73
CA LEU A 159 16.65 -18.95 -1.31
C LEU A 159 16.71 -19.02 -2.84
N LEU A 160 17.03 -17.91 -3.51
CA LEU A 160 17.07 -17.80 -4.96
C LEU A 160 18.51 -17.76 -5.45
N ASP A 161 18.74 -18.27 -6.68
CA ASP A 161 20.08 -18.44 -7.24
C ASP A 161 20.64 -17.14 -7.84
N GLU A 162 19.78 -16.17 -8.15
CA GLU A 162 20.15 -14.94 -8.86
C GLU A 162 19.76 -13.68 -8.07
N LEU A 163 20.54 -12.62 -8.27
CA LEU A 163 20.39 -11.35 -7.58
C LEU A 163 19.51 -10.37 -8.35
N PHE A 164 18.22 -10.40 -8.05
CA PHE A 164 17.25 -9.37 -8.47
C PHE A 164 16.85 -8.47 -7.32
N TYR A 165 16.83 -7.16 -7.53
CA TYR A 165 16.58 -6.17 -6.47
C TYR A 165 15.86 -4.92 -7.01
N ASP A 166 15.30 -4.11 -6.12
CA ASP A 166 14.64 -2.85 -6.44
C ASP A 166 15.37 -1.63 -5.83
N SER A 167 16.35 -1.86 -4.93
CA SER A 167 17.16 -0.80 -4.32
C SER A 167 18.55 -1.31 -3.92
N GLU A 168 19.53 -0.40 -3.79
CA GLU A 168 20.89 -0.73 -3.35
C GLU A 168 20.94 -1.30 -1.92
N LEU A 169 19.97 -0.95 -1.07
CA LEU A 169 19.87 -1.53 0.28
C LEU A 169 19.45 -3.00 0.20
N GLU A 170 18.51 -3.33 -0.66
CA GLU A 170 18.09 -4.71 -0.90
C GLU A 170 19.23 -5.54 -1.50
N LYS A 171 19.96 -4.99 -2.47
CA LYS A 171 21.15 -5.63 -3.07
C LYS A 171 22.14 -6.05 -1.96
N LYS A 172 22.51 -5.11 -1.08
CA LYS A 172 23.42 -5.38 0.04
C LYS A 172 22.90 -6.47 0.98
N ASN A 173 21.59 -6.51 1.22
CA ASN A 173 21.01 -7.57 2.06
C ASN A 173 21.13 -8.94 1.42
N VAL A 174 20.97 -9.05 0.10
CA VAL A 174 21.06 -10.33 -0.62
C VAL A 174 22.50 -10.83 -0.72
N GLU A 175 23.48 -9.94 -0.83
CA GLU A 175 24.91 -10.27 -0.90
C GLU A 175 25.53 -10.67 0.47
N GLN A 176 24.85 -10.35 1.58
CA GLN A 176 25.46 -10.47 2.92
C GLN A 176 25.24 -11.84 3.54
N ASN A 177 26.31 -12.62 3.70
CA ASN A 177 26.32 -13.85 4.48
C ASN A 177 26.23 -13.57 5.99
N LEU A 178 25.23 -14.14 6.66
CA LEU A 178 24.97 -13.98 8.10
C LEU A 178 24.84 -15.35 8.75
N LYS A 179 25.66 -15.62 9.77
CA LYS A 179 25.74 -16.93 10.45
C LYS A 179 24.48 -17.32 11.19
N GLU A 180 23.75 -16.33 11.68
CA GLU A 180 22.52 -16.49 12.44
C GLU A 180 21.33 -16.84 11.55
N VAL A 181 21.45 -16.61 10.25
CA VAL A 181 20.39 -16.85 9.26
C VAL A 181 20.45 -18.28 8.75
N VAL A 182 19.36 -19.01 8.86
CA VAL A 182 19.20 -20.36 8.28
C VAL A 182 18.90 -20.26 6.78
N VAL A 183 17.94 -19.44 6.46
CA VAL A 183 17.49 -19.16 5.09
C VAL A 183 16.77 -17.82 5.08
N PHE A 184 16.87 -17.10 3.97
CA PHE A 184 16.10 -15.90 3.75
C PHE A 184 15.76 -15.74 2.27
N SER A 185 14.76 -14.93 1.99
CA SER A 185 14.39 -14.59 0.62
C SER A 185 13.81 -13.19 0.55
N LYS A 186 14.04 -12.55 -0.58
CA LYS A 186 13.19 -11.47 -0.99
C LYS A 186 11.77 -12.02 -1.24
N ILE A 187 10.75 -11.33 -0.78
CA ILE A 187 9.35 -11.73 -0.97
C ILE A 187 8.93 -11.29 -2.37
N PRO A 188 8.58 -12.22 -3.26
CA PRO A 188 8.16 -11.85 -4.61
C PRO A 188 6.94 -10.93 -4.58
N LYS A 189 6.89 -9.99 -5.51
CA LYS A 189 5.83 -8.98 -5.61
C LYS A 189 4.45 -9.65 -5.61
N ASN A 190 3.57 -9.11 -4.79
CA ASN A 190 2.20 -9.61 -4.63
C ASN A 190 2.03 -11.00 -4.00
N SER A 191 3.07 -11.65 -3.49
CA SER A 191 2.97 -12.92 -2.76
C SER A 191 2.26 -12.76 -1.42
N ILE A 192 2.54 -11.65 -0.72
CA ILE A 192 1.86 -11.27 0.52
C ILE A 192 1.19 -9.92 0.27
N LYS A 193 -0.13 -9.87 0.47
CA LYS A 193 -0.90 -8.62 0.35
C LYS A 193 -1.64 -8.36 1.66
N ILE A 194 -1.10 -7.46 2.45
CA ILE A 194 -1.77 -6.98 3.66
C ILE A 194 -2.70 -5.84 3.24
N PRO A 195 -4.02 -5.97 3.44
CA PRO A 195 -4.93 -4.89 3.11
C PRO A 195 -4.66 -3.69 4.02
N VAL A 196 -4.55 -2.53 3.39
CA VAL A 196 -4.42 -1.23 4.05
C VAL A 196 -5.72 -0.49 3.87
N ALA A 197 -6.19 0.19 4.92
CA ALA A 197 -7.40 0.99 4.83
C ALA A 197 -7.31 1.99 3.66
N GLY A 198 -8.45 2.29 3.03
CA GLY A 198 -8.50 3.11 1.82
C GLY A 198 -8.26 2.33 0.52
N GLY A 199 -8.43 1.00 0.55
CA GLY A 199 -8.38 0.16 -0.66
C GLY A 199 -6.97 -0.10 -1.19
N LYS A 200 -5.93 0.21 -0.41
CA LYS A 200 -4.53 -0.06 -0.75
C LYS A 200 -4.07 -1.39 -0.19
N SER A 201 -2.90 -1.84 -0.61
CA SER A 201 -2.23 -3.02 -0.07
C SER A 201 -0.77 -2.72 0.21
N TYR A 202 -0.20 -3.53 1.08
CA TYR A 202 1.20 -3.51 1.45
C TYR A 202 1.78 -4.93 1.29
N SER A 203 3.03 -5.02 0.86
CA SER A 203 3.81 -6.24 0.80
C SER A 203 5.19 -5.96 1.38
N PRO A 204 5.68 -6.75 2.34
CA PRO A 204 7.05 -6.59 2.87
C PRO A 204 8.08 -7.08 1.85
N ASP A 205 9.34 -6.67 2.06
CA ASP A 205 10.42 -6.95 1.09
C ASP A 205 11.11 -8.29 1.35
N PHE A 206 11.41 -8.64 2.61
CA PHE A 206 12.17 -9.84 2.96
C PHE A 206 11.52 -10.66 4.09
N ALA A 207 11.77 -11.96 4.03
CA ALA A 207 11.49 -12.89 5.13
C ALA A 207 12.76 -13.65 5.50
N TYR A 208 12.99 -13.81 6.80
CA TYR A 208 14.16 -14.47 7.37
C TYR A 208 13.75 -15.55 8.37
N VAL A 209 14.54 -16.62 8.38
CA VAL A 209 14.50 -17.68 9.41
C VAL A 209 15.84 -17.68 10.12
N LEU A 210 15.82 -17.42 11.43
CA LEU A 210 17.02 -17.37 12.26
C LEU A 210 17.14 -18.59 13.16
N ASN A 211 18.37 -18.97 13.51
CA ASN A 211 18.65 -19.87 14.61
C ASN A 211 18.72 -19.10 15.93
N TYR A 212 18.13 -19.64 16.99
CA TYR A 212 18.50 -19.24 18.34
C TYR A 212 19.86 -19.81 18.71
N GLU A 213 20.51 -19.23 19.75
CA GLU A 213 21.83 -19.64 20.24
C GLU A 213 21.90 -21.15 20.59
N ASP A 214 20.79 -21.71 21.10
CA ASP A 214 20.68 -23.14 21.44
C ASP A 214 20.37 -24.04 20.23
N LYS A 215 20.21 -23.47 19.03
CA LYS A 215 19.83 -24.14 17.77
C LYS A 215 18.52 -24.97 17.82
N SER A 216 17.84 -24.98 18.96
CA SER A 216 16.64 -25.80 19.19
C SER A 216 15.36 -25.15 18.64
N LYS A 217 15.37 -23.83 18.46
CA LYS A 217 14.22 -23.05 18.01
C LYS A 217 14.58 -22.19 16.81
N LYS A 218 13.61 -21.96 15.94
CA LYS A 218 13.72 -21.04 14.82
C LYS A 218 12.87 -19.81 15.09
N LEU A 219 13.42 -18.64 14.79
CA LEU A 219 12.72 -17.36 14.84
C LEU A 219 12.43 -16.90 13.44
N TYR A 220 11.18 -16.57 13.18
CA TYR A 220 10.74 -16.01 11.91
C TYR A 220 10.55 -14.52 12.04
N PHE A 221 11.04 -13.75 11.08
CA PHE A 221 10.74 -12.33 11.02
C PHE A 221 10.70 -11.81 9.60
N VAL A 222 10.07 -10.67 9.44
CA VAL A 222 9.84 -10.00 8.18
C VAL A 222 10.44 -8.61 8.24
N VAL A 223 11.05 -8.19 7.14
CA VAL A 223 11.71 -6.88 7.02
C VAL A 223 11.09 -6.08 5.89
N GLU A 224 10.83 -4.83 6.18
CA GLU A 224 10.59 -3.78 5.20
C GLU A 224 11.85 -2.94 5.03
N THR A 225 12.35 -2.81 3.82
CA THR A 225 13.54 -2.03 3.50
C THR A 225 13.16 -0.66 2.93
N LYS A 226 13.81 0.39 3.42
CA LYS A 226 13.63 1.74 2.91
C LYS A 226 14.99 2.38 2.67
N ASN A 227 15.34 2.59 1.41
CA ASN A 227 16.59 3.26 1.02
C ASN A 227 16.54 4.78 1.28
N THR A 228 16.06 5.15 2.46
CA THR A 228 15.92 6.51 2.96
C THR A 228 15.99 6.54 4.49
N SER A 229 15.96 7.73 5.11
CA SER A 229 15.81 7.85 6.56
C SER A 229 14.33 7.78 6.99
N GLU A 230 14.08 7.49 8.27
CA GLU A 230 12.72 7.41 8.81
C GLU A 230 11.98 8.74 8.72
N GLU A 231 12.68 9.84 8.92
CA GLU A 231 12.13 11.20 8.85
C GLU A 231 11.65 11.55 7.44
N SER A 232 12.34 11.02 6.43
CA SER A 232 12.06 11.27 5.01
C SER A 232 10.92 10.43 4.43
N LEU A 233 10.36 9.50 5.21
CA LEU A 233 9.22 8.69 4.77
C LEU A 233 7.98 9.54 4.52
N ARG A 234 7.34 9.33 3.38
CA ARG A 234 6.02 9.91 3.09
C ARG A 234 4.98 9.39 4.07
N ASN A 235 4.02 10.21 4.42
CA ASN A 235 2.96 9.83 5.37
C ASN A 235 2.21 8.55 4.95
N GLU A 236 1.99 8.36 3.66
CA GLU A 236 1.38 7.13 3.14
C GLU A 236 2.20 5.88 3.47
N GLU A 237 3.51 5.93 3.31
CA GLU A 237 4.40 4.81 3.62
C GLU A 237 4.44 4.52 5.12
N LYS A 238 4.46 5.57 5.96
CA LYS A 238 4.35 5.42 7.41
C LYS A 238 3.07 4.67 7.81
N GLN A 239 1.93 4.99 7.18
CA GLN A 239 0.68 4.29 7.47
C GLN A 239 0.69 2.83 7.00
N LYS A 240 1.23 2.55 5.81
CA LYS A 240 1.39 1.17 5.33
C LYS A 240 2.23 0.32 6.29
N ILE A 241 3.33 0.88 6.79
CA ILE A 241 4.20 0.23 7.77
C ILE A 241 3.44 -0.02 9.09
N ARG A 242 2.68 0.94 9.62
CA ARG A 242 1.85 0.76 10.83
C ARG A 242 0.82 -0.35 10.66
N HIS A 243 0.21 -0.48 9.49
CA HIS A 243 -0.69 -1.59 9.17
C HIS A 243 0.06 -2.94 9.18
N ALA A 244 1.29 -2.98 8.66
CA ALA A 244 2.11 -4.17 8.69
C ALA A 244 2.51 -4.56 10.12
N GLU A 245 2.95 -3.60 10.94
CA GLU A 245 3.27 -3.80 12.36
C GLU A 245 2.09 -4.43 13.11
N LYS A 246 0.88 -3.88 12.90
CA LYS A 246 -0.34 -4.42 13.50
C LYS A 246 -0.68 -5.83 13.00
N PHE A 247 -0.60 -6.06 11.69
CA PHE A 247 -0.87 -7.37 11.10
C PHE A 247 0.10 -8.44 11.59
N PHE A 248 1.39 -8.21 11.47
CA PHE A 248 2.40 -9.19 11.85
C PHE A 248 2.47 -9.36 13.37
N GLY A 249 2.43 -8.27 14.15
CA GLY A 249 2.51 -8.32 15.59
C GLY A 249 1.28 -8.89 16.27
N ASP A 250 0.10 -8.37 15.92
CA ASP A 250 -1.13 -8.71 16.64
C ASP A 250 -1.78 -10.00 16.11
N THR A 251 -1.79 -10.20 14.78
CA THR A 251 -2.56 -11.28 14.15
C THR A 251 -1.72 -12.52 13.86
N ILE A 252 -0.56 -12.35 13.21
CA ILE A 252 0.28 -13.48 12.77
C ILE A 252 1.27 -13.89 13.85
N LYS A 253 1.63 -12.99 14.78
CA LYS A 253 2.63 -13.21 15.84
C LYS A 253 4.04 -13.48 15.29
N ILE A 254 4.39 -12.83 14.19
CA ILE A 254 5.72 -12.84 13.58
C ILE A 254 6.34 -11.47 13.81
N LYS A 255 7.62 -11.43 14.16
CA LYS A 255 8.35 -10.16 14.34
C LYS A 255 8.45 -9.43 13.00
N PHE A 256 8.15 -8.15 13.01
CA PHE A 256 8.27 -7.24 11.87
C PHE A 256 9.29 -6.15 12.22
N ARG A 257 10.17 -5.83 11.27
CA ARG A 257 11.18 -4.78 11.43
C ARG A 257 11.28 -3.89 10.21
N LYS A 258 11.67 -2.66 10.46
CA LYS A 258 11.99 -1.65 9.42
C LYS A 258 13.50 -1.53 9.33
N GLN A 259 14.03 -1.59 8.12
CA GLN A 259 15.42 -1.30 7.83
C GLN A 259 15.51 -0.02 7.02
N PHE A 260 16.19 0.97 7.54
CA PHE A 260 16.50 2.21 6.86
C PHE A 260 17.94 2.22 6.33
N SER A 261 18.26 3.16 5.43
CA SER A 261 19.57 3.26 4.79
C SER A 261 20.76 3.36 5.74
N ASN A 262 20.54 3.85 6.95
CA ASN A 262 21.55 4.01 8.01
C ASN A 262 21.71 2.77 8.91
N LYS A 263 20.94 1.69 8.67
CA LYS A 263 20.96 0.49 9.53
C LYS A 263 21.22 -0.76 8.69
N LYS A 264 22.19 -1.58 9.12
CA LYS A 264 22.51 -2.86 8.48
C LYS A 264 21.51 -3.94 8.92
N ILE A 265 21.28 -4.91 8.07
CA ILE A 265 20.42 -6.06 8.39
C ILE A 265 21.00 -6.88 9.57
N GLU A 266 22.31 -6.97 9.66
CA GLU A 266 23.01 -7.63 10.75
C GLU A 266 22.65 -7.03 12.12
N ASP A 267 22.56 -5.71 12.22
CA ASP A 267 22.19 -5.03 13.46
C ASP A 267 20.76 -5.36 13.89
N LEU A 268 19.84 -5.40 12.92
CA LEU A 268 18.44 -5.80 13.18
C LEU A 268 18.34 -7.24 13.66
N ILE A 269 19.11 -8.15 13.07
CA ILE A 269 19.13 -9.55 13.46
C ILE A 269 19.64 -9.70 14.89
N ARG A 270 20.74 -9.01 15.25
CA ARG A 270 21.27 -9.03 16.61
C ARG A 270 20.27 -8.51 17.64
N GLU A 271 19.59 -7.39 17.33
CA GLU A 271 18.52 -6.85 18.20
C GLU A 271 17.40 -7.87 18.43
N ILE A 272 16.94 -8.53 17.36
CA ILE A 272 15.86 -9.53 17.45
C ILE A 272 16.24 -10.74 18.28
N ILE A 273 17.51 -11.20 18.19
CA ILE A 273 18.00 -12.37 18.94
C ILE A 273 18.09 -12.02 20.43
N VAL A 274 18.48 -10.80 20.79
CA VAL A 274 18.60 -10.33 22.17
C VAL A 274 17.24 -10.03 22.81
N GLU A 275 16.22 -9.65 22.03
CA GLU A 275 14.86 -9.44 22.51
C GLU A 275 14.18 -10.76 22.90
N LYS A 276 14.48 -11.29 24.10
CA LYS A 276 13.87 -12.51 24.66
C LYS A 276 12.48 -12.27 25.24
#